data_4ba09959c5e56d20b855b01071a0e407
#
_entry.id   4ba09959c5e56d20b855b01071a0e407
#
_cell.length_a   1.000
_cell.length_b   1.000
_cell.length_c   1.000
_cell.angle_alpha   90.00
_cell.angle_beta   90.00
_cell.angle_gamma   90.00
#
_symmetry.space_group_name_H-M   'P 1'
#
loop_
_entity.id
_entity.type
_entity.pdbx_description
1 polymer ?
#
loop_
_entity_poly.entity_id
_entity_poly.type
_entity_poly.pdbx_seq_one_letter_code
_entity_poly.pdbx_strand_id
1 'polypeptide(L)'
;MKKKKLPLVCWDSIKLLTALFLLWGVCFGADAYPGSEYRKQLFDYDWKFKLGDYPDASLNTYDDADWRILDLPHDWSIEGTLDPENPMGNDGGYFPAGTGWYRKSFEIPSKLSLIHI
;
A
#
# COMPACT_ATOMS: atom_id res chain seq x y z
N MET A 1 -22.85 -2.48 -70.76
CA MET A 1 -22.40 -2.53 -69.39
C MET A 1 -21.58 -1.27 -69.01
N LYS A 2 -22.17 -0.34 -68.26
CA LYS A 2 -21.50 0.92 -67.87
C LYS A 2 -20.73 0.67 -66.58
N LYS A 3 -19.38 0.74 -66.59
CA LYS A 3 -18.51 0.68 -65.41
C LYS A 3 -18.64 1.99 -64.67
N LYS A 4 -19.19 1.97 -63.43
CA LYS A 4 -19.15 3.08 -62.49
C LYS A 4 -17.69 3.26 -61.99
N LYS A 5 -17.08 4.41 -62.28
CA LYS A 5 -15.84 4.81 -61.66
C LYS A 5 -16.14 5.30 -60.25
N LEU A 6 -15.53 4.70 -59.22
CA LEU A 6 -15.53 5.23 -57.87
C LEU A 6 -14.68 6.54 -57.82
N PRO A 7 -15.09 7.54 -57.04
CA PRO A 7 -14.30 8.75 -56.89
C PRO A 7 -13.00 8.43 -56.12
N LEU A 8 -11.89 8.96 -56.64
CA LEU A 8 -10.61 9.00 -55.93
C LEU A 8 -10.80 9.83 -54.67
N VAL A 9 -10.86 9.16 -53.54
CA VAL A 9 -10.76 9.84 -52.24
C VAL A 9 -9.34 10.42 -52.15
N CYS A 10 -9.27 11.74 -51.97
CA CYS A 10 -8.02 12.46 -51.94
C CYS A 10 -7.18 11.96 -50.71
N TRP A 11 -6.11 11.22 -51.00
CA TRP A 11 -5.23 10.59 -50.00
C TRP A 11 -4.53 11.62 -49.08
N ASP A 12 -4.47 12.87 -49.53
CA ASP A 12 -3.87 13.98 -48.77
C ASP A 12 -4.73 14.41 -47.57
N SER A 13 -6.07 14.27 -47.68
CA SER A 13 -6.98 14.59 -46.55
C SER A 13 -6.85 13.60 -45.41
N ILE A 14 -6.53 12.34 -45.69
CA ILE A 14 -6.37 11.30 -44.66
C ILE A 14 -5.05 11.52 -43.87
N LYS A 15 -4.01 11.95 -44.57
CA LYS A 15 -2.72 12.27 -43.93
C LYS A 15 -2.80 13.49 -42.99
N LEU A 16 -3.63 14.48 -43.36
CA LEU A 16 -3.84 15.67 -42.54
C LEU A 16 -4.60 15.33 -41.25
N LEU A 17 -5.61 14.44 -41.33
CA LEU A 17 -6.38 13.99 -40.17
C LEU A 17 -5.55 13.15 -39.18
N THR A 18 -4.67 12.28 -39.71
CA THR A 18 -3.78 11.50 -38.84
C THR A 18 -2.72 12.33 -38.17
N ALA A 19 -2.21 13.36 -38.82
CA ALA A 19 -1.26 14.32 -38.23
C ALA A 19 -1.91 15.14 -37.10
N LEU A 20 -3.18 15.54 -37.26
CA LEU A 20 -3.91 16.28 -36.23
C LEU A 20 -4.19 15.41 -34.96
N PHE A 21 -4.46 14.10 -35.18
CA PHE A 21 -4.69 13.17 -34.06
C PHE A 21 -3.39 12.88 -33.26
N LEU A 22 -2.24 12.88 -33.94
CA LEU A 22 -0.93 12.69 -33.27
C LEU A 22 -0.49 13.93 -32.48
N LEU A 23 -0.94 15.12 -32.87
CA LEU A 23 -0.66 16.36 -32.12
C LEU A 23 -1.55 16.53 -30.88
N TRP A 24 -2.73 15.89 -30.84
CA TRP A 24 -3.64 15.98 -29.71
C TRP A 24 -3.34 14.96 -28.61
N GLY A 25 -2.57 13.92 -28.94
CA GLY A 25 -2.17 12.88 -27.98
C GLY A 25 -1.04 13.26 -27.01
N VAL A 26 -0.43 14.44 -27.16
CA VAL A 26 0.76 14.83 -26.37
C VAL A 26 0.41 15.74 -25.16
N CYS A 27 -0.86 16.14 -24.97
CA CYS A 27 -1.23 17.09 -23.92
C CYS A 27 -1.93 16.49 -22.68
N PHE A 28 -1.87 15.17 -22.46
CA PHE A 28 -2.26 14.59 -21.18
C PHE A 28 -1.09 13.88 -20.50
N GLY A 29 0.04 14.57 -20.39
CA GLY A 29 0.97 14.33 -19.32
C GLY A 29 0.33 14.95 -18.06
N ALA A 30 -0.37 14.15 -17.27
CA ALA A 30 -0.61 14.53 -15.89
C ALA A 30 0.78 14.62 -15.24
N ASP A 31 1.27 15.84 -15.08
CA ASP A 31 2.40 16.11 -14.22
C ASP A 31 2.00 15.67 -12.81
N ALA A 32 2.24 14.39 -12.51
CA ALA A 32 2.25 13.89 -11.16
C ALA A 32 3.30 14.73 -10.43
N TYR A 33 2.85 15.63 -9.58
CA TYR A 33 3.71 16.41 -8.69
C TYR A 33 4.57 15.43 -7.89
N PRO A 34 5.86 15.31 -8.14
CA PRO A 34 6.71 14.30 -7.47
C PRO A 34 6.94 14.60 -5.98
N GLY A 35 6.29 15.62 -5.45
CA GLY A 35 6.48 16.08 -4.07
C GLY A 35 5.50 15.56 -3.03
N SER A 36 4.37 14.92 -3.42
CA SER A 36 3.36 14.47 -2.46
C SER A 36 3.52 13.01 -2.05
N GLU A 37 4.17 12.20 -2.89
CA GLU A 37 4.29 10.76 -2.67
C GLU A 37 5.19 10.39 -1.48
N TYR A 38 6.11 11.28 -1.09
CA TYR A 38 7.03 11.04 0.03
C TYR A 38 6.56 11.55 1.39
N ARG A 39 5.44 12.28 1.47
CA ARG A 39 5.01 12.91 2.73
C ARG A 39 4.06 12.06 3.56
N LYS A 40 3.34 11.12 2.95
CA LYS A 40 2.40 10.24 3.63
C LYS A 40 2.49 8.87 3.00
N GLN A 41 2.97 7.92 3.73
CA GLN A 41 2.93 6.52 3.37
C GLN A 41 2.01 5.80 4.35
N LEU A 42 1.10 4.99 3.82
CA LEU A 42 0.32 4.08 4.65
C LEU A 42 1.28 3.07 5.27
N PHE A 43 1.22 2.95 6.59
CA PHE A 43 2.13 2.11 7.36
C PHE A 43 1.44 0.93 8.02
N ASP A 44 0.14 0.76 7.76
CA ASP A 44 -0.75 -0.15 8.48
C ASP A 44 -0.69 -1.58 7.95
N TYR A 45 -0.15 -1.83 6.75
CA TYR A 45 -0.10 -3.13 6.11
C TYR A 45 1.14 -3.95 6.49
N ASP A 46 1.04 -5.29 6.37
CA ASP A 46 2.16 -6.22 6.47
C ASP A 46 2.95 -6.15 7.79
N TRP A 47 2.27 -5.98 8.90
CA TRP A 47 2.89 -6.13 10.21
C TRP A 47 3.03 -7.59 10.57
N LYS A 48 4.13 -7.95 11.20
CA LYS A 48 4.35 -9.26 11.78
C LYS A 48 3.91 -9.25 13.23
N PHE A 49 3.11 -10.23 13.62
CA PHE A 49 2.55 -10.37 14.95
C PHE A 49 2.86 -11.73 15.57
N LYS A 50 3.17 -11.73 16.85
CA LYS A 50 3.28 -12.93 17.67
C LYS A 50 2.86 -12.66 19.10
N LEU A 51 1.96 -13.50 19.61
CA LEU A 51 1.54 -13.44 21.01
C LEU A 51 2.62 -14.04 21.89
N GLY A 52 2.94 -13.36 22.99
CA GLY A 52 3.97 -13.77 23.94
C GLY A 52 4.99 -12.66 24.20
N ASP A 53 5.92 -12.92 25.11
CA ASP A 53 7.01 -11.99 25.43
C ASP A 53 8.30 -12.41 24.74
N TYR A 54 8.77 -11.58 23.82
CA TYR A 54 9.97 -11.81 23.01
C TYR A 54 10.90 -10.59 23.09
N PRO A 55 11.60 -10.34 24.19
CA PRO A 55 12.40 -9.12 24.39
C PRO A 55 13.49 -8.93 23.32
N ASP A 56 14.04 -10.03 22.79
CA ASP A 56 15.02 -9.98 21.71
C ASP A 56 14.44 -9.57 20.36
N ALA A 57 13.10 -9.53 20.22
CA ALA A 57 12.44 -9.11 18.99
C ALA A 57 12.65 -7.61 18.66
N SER A 58 13.20 -6.84 19.59
CA SER A 58 13.66 -5.47 19.34
C SER A 58 14.93 -5.40 18.47
N LEU A 59 15.67 -6.50 18.34
CA LEU A 59 16.90 -6.55 17.56
C LEU A 59 16.61 -6.65 16.06
N ASN A 60 17.38 -5.93 15.24
CA ASN A 60 17.25 -5.99 13.77
C ASN A 60 17.58 -7.37 13.19
N THR A 61 18.36 -8.15 13.91
CA THR A 61 18.80 -9.50 13.50
C THR A 61 17.85 -10.60 13.94
N TYR A 62 16.76 -10.25 14.64
CA TYR A 62 15.79 -11.23 15.12
C TYR A 62 15.09 -11.92 13.96
N ASP A 63 15.00 -13.26 14.00
CA ASP A 63 14.27 -14.04 13.01
C ASP A 63 12.78 -14.04 13.35
N ASP A 64 12.01 -13.40 12.51
CA ASP A 64 10.55 -13.27 12.60
C ASP A 64 9.82 -13.95 11.45
N ALA A 65 10.45 -14.93 10.78
CA ALA A 65 9.92 -15.59 9.60
C ALA A 65 8.63 -16.39 9.91
N ASP A 66 8.49 -16.89 11.12
CA ASP A 66 7.32 -17.66 11.59
C ASP A 66 6.19 -16.80 12.17
N TRP A 67 6.34 -15.47 12.17
CA TRP A 67 5.33 -14.57 12.70
C TRP A 67 4.16 -14.40 11.74
N ARG A 68 2.95 -14.26 12.27
CA ARG A 68 1.74 -14.00 11.48
C ARG A 68 1.79 -12.62 10.86
N ILE A 69 1.51 -12.52 9.55
CA ILE A 69 1.37 -11.24 8.86
C ILE A 69 -0.08 -10.78 8.99
N LEU A 70 -0.28 -9.50 9.32
CA LEU A 70 -1.58 -8.88 9.48
C LEU A 70 -1.50 -7.37 9.23
N ASP A 71 -2.66 -6.76 9.09
CA ASP A 71 -2.80 -5.32 8.92
C ASP A 71 -3.31 -4.67 10.21
N LEU A 72 -2.96 -3.40 10.42
CA LEU A 72 -3.46 -2.59 11.52
C LEU A 72 -4.71 -1.78 11.08
N PRO A 73 -5.62 -1.46 11.98
CA PRO A 73 -5.61 -1.78 13.41
C PRO A 73 -5.91 -3.27 13.69
N HIS A 74 -5.24 -3.84 14.66
CA HIS A 74 -5.43 -5.21 15.12
C HIS A 74 -5.43 -5.26 16.64
N ASP A 75 -6.37 -6.03 17.21
CA ASP A 75 -6.44 -6.32 18.63
C ASP A 75 -6.50 -7.84 18.82
N TRP A 76 -5.40 -8.41 19.27
CA TRP A 76 -5.29 -9.84 19.46
C TRP A 76 -6.18 -10.37 20.59
N SER A 77 -6.57 -9.53 21.54
CA SER A 77 -7.38 -9.96 22.68
C SER A 77 -8.77 -10.40 22.25
N ILE A 78 -9.35 -9.75 21.23
CA ILE A 78 -10.67 -10.11 20.70
C ILE A 78 -10.69 -11.42 19.90
N GLU A 79 -9.54 -11.94 19.54
CA GLU A 79 -9.41 -13.24 18.85
C GLU A 79 -9.43 -14.41 19.85
N GLY A 80 -9.23 -14.12 21.13
CA GLY A 80 -9.19 -15.13 22.17
C GLY A 80 -10.57 -15.51 22.70
N THR A 81 -10.62 -16.58 23.46
CA THR A 81 -11.86 -17.05 24.10
C THR A 81 -12.15 -16.23 25.34
N LEU A 82 -13.40 -15.77 25.47
CA LEU A 82 -13.88 -15.15 26.70
C LEU A 82 -13.93 -16.22 27.80
N ASP A 83 -13.30 -15.95 28.93
CA ASP A 83 -13.26 -16.87 30.07
C ASP A 83 -13.30 -16.06 31.37
N PRO A 84 -14.20 -16.42 32.32
CA PRO A 84 -14.23 -15.79 33.65
C PRO A 84 -12.91 -15.85 34.41
N GLU A 85 -12.06 -16.82 34.10
CA GLU A 85 -10.74 -17.02 34.72
C GLU A 85 -9.64 -16.17 34.07
N ASN A 86 -9.94 -15.45 32.98
CA ASN A 86 -8.97 -14.56 32.35
C ASN A 86 -8.53 -13.45 33.32
N PRO A 87 -7.24 -13.05 33.32
CA PRO A 87 -6.63 -12.17 34.33
C PRO A 87 -7.33 -10.82 34.53
N MET A 88 -7.95 -10.26 33.50
CA MET A 88 -8.65 -8.99 33.56
C MET A 88 -10.09 -9.11 34.10
N GLY A 89 -10.61 -10.33 34.20
CA GLY A 89 -11.94 -10.59 34.72
C GLY A 89 -13.02 -9.70 34.10
N ASN A 90 -13.97 -9.27 34.94
CA ASN A 90 -15.08 -8.42 34.51
C ASN A 90 -14.61 -7.05 33.98
N ASP A 91 -13.56 -6.48 34.53
CA ASP A 91 -13.06 -5.15 34.14
C ASP A 91 -12.50 -5.15 32.71
N GLY A 92 -11.94 -6.27 32.28
CA GLY A 92 -11.46 -6.46 30.91
C GLY A 92 -12.45 -7.19 30.00
N GLY A 93 -13.72 -7.33 30.38
CA GLY A 93 -14.73 -8.01 29.59
C GLY A 93 -14.45 -9.50 29.37
N TYR A 94 -13.68 -10.11 30.28
CA TYR A 94 -13.27 -11.52 30.23
C TYR A 94 -12.40 -11.88 29.01
N PHE A 95 -11.84 -10.89 28.31
CA PHE A 95 -10.88 -11.13 27.24
C PHE A 95 -9.53 -11.58 27.78
N PRO A 96 -8.76 -12.38 27.01
CA PRO A 96 -7.41 -12.74 27.39
C PRO A 96 -6.53 -11.49 27.48
N ALA A 97 -5.59 -11.50 28.43
CA ALA A 97 -4.60 -10.46 28.63
C ALA A 97 -3.18 -11.01 28.50
N GLY A 98 -2.24 -10.16 28.16
CA GLY A 98 -0.83 -10.53 27.98
C GLY A 98 -0.08 -9.62 27.06
N THR A 99 1.13 -10.03 26.69
CA THR A 99 2.01 -9.29 25.79
C THR A 99 1.85 -9.81 24.36
N GLY A 100 1.66 -8.89 23.41
CA GLY A 100 1.74 -9.19 21.99
C GLY A 100 2.80 -8.29 21.34
N TRP A 101 3.63 -8.89 20.50
CA TRP A 101 4.65 -8.16 19.76
C TRP A 101 4.18 -7.90 18.33
N TYR A 102 4.37 -6.65 17.90
CA TYR A 102 4.18 -6.22 16.52
C TYR A 102 5.51 -5.75 15.96
N ARG A 103 5.86 -6.24 14.80
CA ARG A 103 7.15 -5.96 14.20
C ARG A 103 7.00 -5.63 12.72
N LYS A 104 7.69 -4.56 12.27
CA LYS A 104 7.76 -4.18 10.86
C LYS A 104 9.13 -3.62 10.55
N SER A 105 9.76 -4.12 9.50
CA SER A 105 10.99 -3.56 8.94
C SER A 105 10.65 -2.62 7.80
N PHE A 106 11.29 -1.47 7.74
CA PHE A 106 11.11 -0.50 6.66
C PHE A 106 12.41 0.26 6.39
N GLU A 107 12.54 0.75 5.19
CA GLU A 107 13.67 1.58 4.78
C GLU A 107 13.26 3.04 4.75
N ILE A 108 14.10 3.90 5.30
CA ILE A 108 13.91 5.34 5.23
C ILE A 108 14.61 5.84 3.96
N PRO A 109 13.88 6.39 2.97
CA PRO A 109 14.51 6.95 1.79
C PRO A 109 15.54 8.03 2.16
N SER A 110 16.73 7.97 1.58
CA SER A 110 17.82 8.92 1.86
C SER A 110 17.49 10.39 1.57
N LYS A 111 16.44 10.62 0.77
CA LYS A 111 15.90 11.97 0.47
C LYS A 111 15.01 12.55 1.57
N LEU A 112 14.58 11.73 2.53
CA LEU A 112 13.93 12.24 3.72
C LEU A 112 15.02 12.85 4.61
N SER A 113 15.27 14.14 4.39
CA SER A 113 16.05 14.93 5.33
C SER A 113 15.31 14.94 6.67
N LEU A 114 15.88 14.27 7.66
CA LEU A 114 15.51 14.45 9.06
C LEU A 114 15.91 15.86 9.46
N ILE A 115 15.13 16.85 9.05
CA ILE A 115 15.32 18.22 9.49
C ILE A 115 14.94 18.26 10.96
N HIS A 116 15.94 18.54 11.73
CA HIS A 116 15.95 18.88 13.14
C HIS A 116 14.59 19.27 13.74
N ILE A 117 14.22 18.52 14.71
CA ILE A 117 13.35 19.00 15.78
C ILE A 117 14.25 19.66 16.83
#